data_c08d09361cdc096f8e856f2207f0d347
#
_entry.id   c08d09361cdc096f8e856f2207f0d347
#
_cell.length_a   1.000
_cell.length_b   1.000
_cell.length_c   1.000
_cell.angle_alpha   90.00
_cell.angle_beta   90.00
_cell.angle_gamma   90.00
#
_symmetry.space_group_name_H-M   'P 1'
#
loop_
_entity.id
_entity.type
_entity.pdbx_description
1 polymer ?
#
loop_
_entity_poly.entity_id
_entity_poly.type
_entity_poly.pdbx_seq_one_letter_code
_entity_poly.pdbx_strand_id
1 'polypeptide(L)'
;TDECLIDASMFRRMEYYKGKFYCFVFTGGLYIFDRNGRFQKLIPIGRAPGELNVCNSHKAFLIDKKNDRLVFPGWYKFYYYDLEGNYIESRNLKSKLVPAQAALENGEWWFYFFGSASFNKGDASHYYRYDFDEGIKEGFMPASPLNRYAEGGFGYGVDSLVLAYSPLVSDTIYQINKGHFCPAFYVDFGKDKYVLGNDYIQHNIENLRSKTGIITEVVAGDDVIYFVFVRKGYSQEAYFYRRTGEVITGAKHKE
;
A
#
# COMPACT_ATOMS: atom_id res chain seq x y z
N THR A 1 -35.91 0.48 -5.79
CA THR A 1 -34.64 -0.22 -5.50
C THR A 1 -33.57 0.85 -5.44
N ASP A 2 -33.07 1.14 -4.24
CA ASP A 2 -31.97 2.09 -4.04
C ASP A 2 -30.67 1.45 -4.54
N GLU A 3 -30.46 1.52 -5.84
CA GLU A 3 -29.21 1.09 -6.45
C GLU A 3 -28.14 2.14 -6.14
N CYS A 4 -27.21 1.81 -5.27
CA CYS A 4 -26.03 2.63 -5.04
C CYS A 4 -25.05 2.36 -6.19
N LEU A 5 -25.00 3.27 -7.17
CA LEU A 5 -24.05 3.19 -8.27
C LEU A 5 -22.70 3.75 -7.81
N ILE A 6 -21.67 2.92 -7.89
CA ILE A 6 -20.28 3.32 -7.65
C ILE A 6 -19.63 3.65 -8.99
N ASP A 7 -19.03 4.84 -9.10
CA ASP A 7 -18.20 5.18 -10.25
C ASP A 7 -16.93 4.30 -10.23
N ALA A 8 -16.86 3.36 -11.16
CA ALA A 8 -15.76 2.41 -11.26
C ALA A 8 -14.40 3.10 -11.52
N SER A 9 -14.38 4.26 -12.17
CA SER A 9 -13.15 5.01 -12.44
C SER A 9 -12.51 5.57 -11.16
N MET A 10 -13.32 5.81 -10.14
CA MET A 10 -12.90 6.35 -8.84
C MET A 10 -12.69 5.27 -7.78
N PHE A 11 -12.95 4.02 -8.12
CA PHE A 11 -12.74 2.88 -7.24
C PHE A 11 -11.24 2.69 -6.93
N ARG A 12 -10.89 2.49 -5.66
CA ARG A 12 -9.50 2.38 -5.21
C ARG A 12 -9.19 1.10 -4.48
N ARG A 13 -10.11 0.60 -3.66
CA ARG A 13 -9.88 -0.57 -2.84
C ARG A 13 -11.17 -1.25 -2.44
N MET A 14 -11.16 -2.57 -2.39
CA MET A 14 -12.20 -3.39 -1.81
C MET A 14 -11.59 -4.42 -0.85
N GLU A 15 -12.25 -4.58 0.29
CA GLU A 15 -11.94 -5.63 1.25
C GLU A 15 -13.21 -6.37 1.62
N TYR A 16 -13.11 -7.69 1.76
CA TYR A 16 -14.19 -8.52 2.30
C TYR A 16 -13.80 -9.00 3.69
N TYR A 17 -14.64 -8.69 4.67
CA TYR A 17 -14.39 -9.10 6.05
C TYR A 17 -15.70 -9.29 6.81
N LYS A 18 -15.82 -10.40 7.55
CA LYS A 18 -17.00 -10.74 8.39
C LYS A 18 -18.33 -10.53 7.68
N GLY A 19 -18.45 -11.02 6.44
CA GLY A 19 -19.69 -10.98 5.68
C GLY A 19 -20.05 -9.63 5.08
N LYS A 20 -19.12 -8.67 5.04
CA LYS A 20 -19.32 -7.35 4.44
C LYS A 20 -18.24 -7.03 3.41
N PHE A 21 -18.62 -6.28 2.39
CA PHE A 21 -17.69 -5.64 1.46
C PHE A 21 -17.52 -4.18 1.86
N TYR A 22 -16.28 -3.74 1.93
CA TYR A 22 -15.87 -2.37 2.21
C TYR A 22 -15.21 -1.83 0.96
N CYS A 23 -15.88 -0.90 0.28
CA CYS A 23 -15.47 -0.37 -1.03
C CYS A 23 -15.11 1.11 -0.90
N PHE A 24 -13.83 1.43 -1.03
CA PHE A 24 -13.38 2.82 -0.99
C PHE A 24 -13.36 3.44 -2.38
N VAL A 25 -14.06 4.57 -2.51
CA VAL A 25 -14.17 5.37 -3.72
C VAL A 25 -13.58 6.75 -3.45
N PHE A 26 -12.63 7.17 -4.28
CA PHE A 26 -11.80 8.36 -4.02
C PHE A 26 -12.59 9.65 -3.79
N THR A 27 -13.66 9.85 -4.51
CA THR A 27 -14.50 11.06 -4.39
C THR A 27 -15.72 10.91 -3.50
N GLY A 28 -16.06 9.67 -3.14
CA GLY A 28 -17.30 9.37 -2.41
C GLY A 28 -17.09 9.02 -0.95
N GLY A 29 -16.11 8.18 -0.66
CA GLY A 29 -15.87 7.66 0.69
C GLY A 29 -15.84 6.14 0.76
N LEU A 30 -16.12 5.59 1.94
CA LEU A 30 -16.24 4.14 2.13
C LEU A 30 -17.70 3.71 2.07
N TYR A 31 -18.00 2.88 1.09
CA TYR A 31 -19.29 2.21 0.94
C TYR A 31 -19.22 0.84 1.60
N ILE A 32 -20.21 0.51 2.42
CA ILE A 32 -20.33 -0.77 3.11
C ILE A 32 -21.52 -1.50 2.51
N PHE A 33 -21.29 -2.75 2.08
CA PHE A 33 -22.34 -3.65 1.57
C PHE A 33 -22.36 -4.93 2.39
N ASP A 34 -23.51 -5.57 2.45
CA ASP A 34 -23.61 -6.92 3.02
C ASP A 34 -23.01 -7.97 2.07
N ARG A 35 -22.99 -9.24 2.52
CA ARG A 35 -22.49 -10.38 1.73
C ARG A 35 -23.21 -10.61 0.40
N ASN A 36 -24.42 -10.07 0.24
CA ASN A 36 -25.24 -10.19 -0.96
C ASN A 36 -25.08 -8.96 -1.89
N GLY A 37 -24.17 -8.03 -1.55
CA GLY A 37 -23.96 -6.80 -2.30
C GLY A 37 -25.01 -5.71 -2.05
N ARG A 38 -25.86 -5.82 -1.01
CA ARG A 38 -26.83 -4.79 -0.69
C ARG A 38 -26.17 -3.67 0.10
N PHE A 39 -26.36 -2.44 -0.36
CA PHE A 39 -25.84 -1.24 0.31
C PHE A 39 -26.36 -1.13 1.74
N GLN A 40 -25.45 -0.83 2.67
CA GLN A 40 -25.73 -0.67 4.08
C GLN A 40 -25.46 0.75 4.56
N LYS A 41 -24.29 1.31 4.21
CA LYS A 41 -23.86 2.61 4.72
C LYS A 41 -22.79 3.23 3.84
N LEU A 42 -22.73 4.57 3.84
CA LEU A 42 -21.65 5.38 3.33
C LEU A 42 -21.00 6.15 4.48
N ILE A 43 -19.67 6.10 4.60
CA ILE A 43 -18.88 7.04 5.39
C ILE A 43 -18.31 8.05 4.38
N PRO A 44 -18.84 9.26 4.28
CA PRO A 44 -18.45 10.21 3.23
C PRO A 44 -17.06 10.81 3.52
N ILE A 45 -16.37 11.24 2.46
CA ILE A 45 -15.19 12.08 2.58
C ILE A 45 -15.63 13.51 2.86
N GLY A 46 -15.00 14.12 3.89
CA GLY A 46 -15.30 15.50 4.27
C GLY A 46 -14.53 15.96 5.49
N ARG A 47 -15.00 17.05 6.10
CA ARG A 47 -14.37 17.65 7.29
C ARG A 47 -15.30 17.74 8.50
N ALA A 48 -16.54 17.34 8.34
CA ALA A 48 -17.49 17.31 9.44
C ALA A 48 -17.20 16.14 10.41
N PRO A 49 -17.69 16.19 11.65
CA PRO A 49 -17.61 15.08 12.58
C PRO A 49 -18.21 13.79 11.97
N GLY A 50 -17.45 12.71 12.00
CA GLY A 50 -17.86 11.43 11.40
C GLY A 50 -17.62 11.28 9.90
N GLU A 51 -17.05 12.28 9.24
CA GLU A 51 -16.59 12.21 7.86
C GLU A 51 -15.10 11.84 7.78
N LEU A 52 -14.70 11.27 6.65
CA LEU A 52 -13.33 10.83 6.40
C LEU A 52 -12.47 12.02 5.93
N ASN A 53 -11.59 12.50 6.77
CA ASN A 53 -10.54 13.43 6.36
C ASN A 53 -9.25 12.65 6.05
N VAL A 54 -9.25 11.95 4.92
CA VAL A 54 -8.15 11.08 4.50
C VAL A 54 -7.17 11.80 3.60
N CYS A 55 -5.90 11.43 3.68
CA CYS A 55 -4.93 11.85 2.69
C CYS A 55 -5.17 11.10 1.37
N ASN A 56 -4.81 11.74 0.24
CA ASN A 56 -5.00 11.22 -1.12
C ASN A 56 -4.16 9.96 -1.43
N SER A 57 -4.04 9.02 -0.49
CA SER A 57 -3.29 7.80 -0.75
C SER A 57 -4.16 6.76 -1.45
N HIS A 58 -3.57 6.04 -2.39
CA HIS A 58 -4.25 4.95 -3.12
C HIS A 58 -4.72 3.80 -2.20
N LYS A 59 -4.30 3.78 -0.94
CA LYS A 59 -4.65 2.75 0.06
C LYS A 59 -5.32 3.41 1.26
N ALA A 60 -6.51 3.91 1.05
CA ALA A 60 -7.20 4.84 1.92
C ALA A 60 -7.73 4.26 3.23
N PHE A 61 -7.82 2.94 3.40
CA PHE A 61 -8.25 2.34 4.66
C PHE A 61 -7.59 0.98 4.91
N LEU A 62 -7.68 0.53 6.15
CA LEU A 62 -7.23 -0.77 6.64
C LEU A 62 -8.32 -1.40 7.50
N ILE A 63 -8.33 -2.72 7.58
CA ILE A 63 -9.13 -3.44 8.57
C ILE A 63 -8.19 -3.94 9.68
N ASP A 64 -8.37 -3.41 10.88
CA ASP A 64 -7.72 -3.94 12.09
C ASP A 64 -8.51 -5.15 12.56
N LYS A 65 -8.13 -6.32 12.04
CA LYS A 65 -8.80 -7.60 12.31
C LYS A 65 -8.71 -8.03 13.77
N LYS A 66 -7.70 -7.56 14.51
CA LYS A 66 -7.52 -7.85 15.93
C LYS A 66 -8.57 -7.16 16.80
N ASN A 67 -8.95 -5.94 16.43
CA ASN A 67 -9.88 -5.11 17.20
C ASN A 67 -11.23 -4.91 16.50
N ASP A 68 -11.48 -5.59 15.36
CA ASP A 68 -12.71 -5.50 14.57
C ASP A 68 -13.11 -4.06 14.22
N ARG A 69 -12.18 -3.32 13.65
CA ARG A 69 -12.42 -1.92 13.32
C ARG A 69 -11.80 -1.50 11.99
N LEU A 70 -12.40 -0.50 11.37
CA LEU A 70 -11.88 0.16 10.19
C LEU A 70 -10.93 1.27 10.63
N VAL A 71 -9.81 1.43 9.93
CA VAL A 71 -8.83 2.48 10.21
C VAL A 71 -8.54 3.27 8.94
N PHE A 72 -8.64 4.58 9.06
CA PHE A 72 -8.38 5.51 7.97
C PHE A 72 -7.16 6.39 8.32
N PRO A 73 -6.02 6.17 7.66
CA PRO A 73 -4.87 7.05 7.79
C PRO A 73 -5.18 8.43 7.21
N GLY A 74 -5.15 9.45 8.06
CA GLY A 74 -5.25 10.85 7.67
C GLY A 74 -3.87 11.53 7.69
N TRP A 75 -3.83 12.85 7.44
CA TRP A 75 -2.59 13.62 7.37
C TRP A 75 -1.80 13.65 8.68
N TYR A 76 -2.48 13.83 9.81
CA TYR A 76 -1.84 13.99 11.11
C TYR A 76 -2.47 13.13 12.18
N LYS A 77 -3.49 12.36 11.84
CA LYS A 77 -4.20 11.48 12.75
C LYS A 77 -4.88 10.33 12.01
N PHE A 78 -5.09 9.24 12.71
CA PHE A 78 -5.83 8.10 12.22
C PHE A 78 -7.23 8.13 12.81
N TYR A 79 -8.22 7.79 11.99
CA TYR A 79 -9.62 7.70 12.36
C TYR A 79 -10.05 6.25 12.47
N TYR A 80 -10.77 5.92 13.52
CA TYR A 80 -11.23 4.57 13.79
C TYR A 80 -12.75 4.53 13.77
N TYR A 81 -13.29 3.52 13.09
CA TYR A 81 -14.72 3.24 12.97
C TYR A 81 -14.95 1.77 13.29
N ASP A 82 -16.15 1.43 13.78
CA ASP A 82 -16.57 0.04 13.88
C ASP A 82 -16.83 -0.56 12.48
N LEU A 83 -17.12 -1.84 12.43
CA LEU A 83 -17.42 -2.54 11.17
C LEU A 83 -18.75 -2.13 10.55
N GLU A 84 -19.60 -1.45 11.29
CA GLU A 84 -20.86 -0.83 10.87
C GLU A 84 -20.66 0.59 10.32
N GLY A 85 -19.44 1.13 10.41
CA GLY A 85 -19.08 2.46 9.95
C GLY A 85 -19.48 3.58 10.91
N ASN A 86 -19.62 3.30 12.21
CA ASN A 86 -19.82 4.33 13.22
C ASN A 86 -18.45 4.77 13.73
N TYR A 87 -18.27 6.08 13.90
CA TYR A 87 -17.04 6.66 14.41
C TYR A 87 -16.79 6.21 15.85
N ILE A 88 -15.57 5.78 16.14
CA ILE A 88 -15.12 5.39 17.49
C ILE A 88 -14.25 6.49 18.08
N GLU A 89 -13.10 6.75 17.45
CA GLU A 89 -12.09 7.67 17.96
C GLU A 89 -11.16 8.17 16.85
N SER A 90 -10.31 9.13 17.17
CA SER A 90 -9.14 9.44 16.35
C SER A 90 -7.88 9.56 17.22
N ARG A 91 -6.73 9.13 16.67
CA ARG A 91 -5.43 9.20 17.36
C ARG A 91 -4.47 10.06 16.56
N ASN A 92 -3.86 11.05 17.20
CA ASN A 92 -2.88 11.91 16.54
C ASN A 92 -1.56 11.18 16.32
N LEU A 93 -0.92 11.46 15.18
CA LEU A 93 0.44 11.01 14.94
C LEU A 93 1.43 11.86 15.77
N LYS A 94 2.35 11.21 16.46
CA LYS A 94 3.50 11.85 17.12
C LYS A 94 4.67 12.08 16.16
N SER A 95 4.39 12.24 14.87
CA SER A 95 5.37 12.48 13.83
C SER A 95 4.98 13.71 13.02
N LYS A 96 5.97 14.51 12.63
CA LYS A 96 5.78 15.59 11.64
C LYS A 96 5.72 15.05 10.21
N LEU A 97 6.05 13.77 10.03
CA LEU A 97 6.04 13.10 8.74
C LEU A 97 4.67 12.46 8.53
N VAL A 98 4.11 12.69 7.35
CA VAL A 98 2.86 12.07 6.91
C VAL A 98 3.20 10.79 6.15
N PRO A 99 2.76 9.62 6.62
CA PRO A 99 3.01 8.38 5.89
C PRO A 99 2.24 8.38 4.57
N ALA A 100 2.91 7.96 3.50
CA ALA A 100 2.26 7.74 2.21
C ALA A 100 1.36 6.51 2.24
N GLN A 101 1.76 5.51 3.01
CA GLN A 101 0.97 4.30 3.25
C GLN A 101 1.20 3.81 4.68
N ALA A 102 0.19 3.13 5.21
CA ALA A 102 0.27 2.45 6.50
C ALA A 102 -0.13 0.98 6.34
N ALA A 103 0.44 0.13 7.17
CA ALA A 103 0.06 -1.27 7.30
C ALA A 103 -0.03 -1.64 8.78
N LEU A 104 -0.78 -2.68 9.08
CA LEU A 104 -0.94 -3.23 10.42
C LEU A 104 -0.61 -4.72 10.37
N GLU A 105 0.41 -5.13 11.11
CA GLU A 105 0.85 -6.51 11.23
C GLU A 105 0.86 -6.89 12.71
N ASN A 106 0.06 -7.88 13.11
CA ASN A 106 -0.06 -8.37 14.50
C ASN A 106 -0.28 -7.28 15.56
N GLY A 107 -0.92 -6.18 15.19
CA GLY A 107 -1.17 -5.04 16.07
C GLY A 107 -0.04 -4.00 16.08
N GLU A 108 1.04 -4.22 15.35
CA GLU A 108 2.12 -3.25 15.14
C GLU A 108 1.89 -2.44 13.88
N TRP A 109 2.09 -1.12 13.99
CA TRP A 109 1.96 -0.19 12.88
C TRP A 109 3.26 -0.08 12.11
N TRP A 110 3.12 -0.10 10.77
CA TRP A 110 4.19 0.09 9.81
C TRP A 110 3.84 1.24 8.88
N PHE A 111 4.76 2.16 8.72
CA PHE A 111 4.59 3.33 7.85
C PHE A 111 5.59 3.30 6.72
N TYR A 112 5.13 3.58 5.53
CA TYR A 112 5.94 3.87 4.36
C TYR A 112 5.89 5.36 4.06
N PHE A 113 7.07 5.96 3.84
CA PHE A 113 7.20 7.36 3.50
C PHE A 113 7.73 7.52 2.09
N PHE A 114 7.01 8.30 1.28
CA PHE A 114 7.38 8.59 -0.09
C PHE A 114 8.41 9.73 -0.14
N GLY A 115 9.56 9.45 -0.77
CA GLY A 115 10.56 10.46 -1.11
C GLY A 115 11.42 10.96 0.05
N SER A 116 12.62 11.34 -0.27
CA SER A 116 13.63 11.86 0.68
C SER A 116 13.44 13.33 1.06
N ALA A 117 12.40 14.00 0.57
CA ALA A 117 12.22 15.45 0.75
C ALA A 117 12.08 15.89 2.22
N SER A 118 11.75 14.96 3.11
CA SER A 118 11.63 15.20 4.57
C SER A 118 12.85 14.76 5.37
N PHE A 119 13.84 14.14 4.73
CA PHE A 119 14.95 13.49 5.42
C PHE A 119 16.26 14.22 5.16
N ASN A 120 16.43 15.36 5.79
CA ASN A 120 17.71 16.11 5.75
C ASN A 120 18.80 15.52 6.66
N LYS A 121 18.62 14.30 7.19
CA LYS A 121 19.58 13.63 8.07
C LYS A 121 19.86 12.22 7.57
N GLY A 122 21.12 11.82 7.60
CA GLY A 122 21.65 10.60 7.00
C GLY A 122 21.11 9.25 7.47
N ASP A 123 20.13 9.24 8.40
CA ASP A 123 19.54 8.03 8.97
C ASP A 123 18.10 7.78 8.51
N ALA A 124 17.68 8.38 7.40
CA ALA A 124 16.34 8.22 6.88
C ALA A 124 16.13 6.83 6.29
N SER A 125 14.95 6.27 6.54
CA SER A 125 14.50 4.99 6.01
C SER A 125 13.20 5.16 5.23
N HIS A 126 12.86 4.19 4.38
CA HIS A 126 11.59 4.19 3.66
C HIS A 126 10.45 3.64 4.50
N TYR A 127 10.73 2.68 5.35
CA TYR A 127 9.77 2.02 6.20
C TYR A 127 10.12 2.23 7.66
N TYR A 128 9.09 2.41 8.49
CA TYR A 128 9.25 2.58 9.92
C TYR A 128 8.21 1.77 10.67
N ARG A 129 8.66 1.14 11.75
CA ARG A 129 7.79 0.65 12.79
C ARG A 129 7.35 1.83 13.65
N TYR A 130 6.07 1.90 13.95
CA TYR A 130 5.48 3.05 14.62
C TYR A 130 4.60 2.63 15.79
N ASP A 131 4.69 3.40 16.85
CA ASP A 131 3.84 3.30 18.03
C ASP A 131 3.15 4.64 18.30
N PHE A 132 1.86 4.62 18.63
CA PHE A 132 1.11 5.86 18.86
C PHE A 132 1.52 6.57 20.14
N ASP A 133 2.10 5.87 21.12
CA ASP A 133 2.53 6.44 22.40
C ASP A 133 4.00 6.89 22.38
N GLU A 134 4.85 6.20 21.64
CA GLU A 134 6.30 6.48 21.57
C GLU A 134 6.72 7.17 20.25
N GLY A 135 5.95 7.03 19.18
CA GLY A 135 6.27 7.57 17.86
C GLY A 135 7.03 6.58 16.98
N ILE A 136 7.95 7.08 16.15
CA ILE A 136 8.80 6.26 15.28
C ILE A 136 9.79 5.47 16.13
N LYS A 137 9.80 4.13 15.99
CA LYS A 137 10.69 3.24 16.74
C LYS A 137 11.93 2.84 15.97
N GLU A 138 11.76 2.31 14.78
CA GLU A 138 12.84 1.69 14.02
C GLU A 138 12.63 1.90 12.54
N GLY A 139 13.71 2.16 11.80
CA GLY A 139 13.70 2.38 10.35
C GLY A 139 14.28 1.19 9.59
N PHE A 140 13.70 0.90 8.42
CA PHE A 140 14.11 -0.18 7.53
C PHE A 140 14.25 0.35 6.10
N MET A 141 15.15 -0.25 5.35
CA MET A 141 15.50 0.17 3.98
C MET A 141 15.93 1.63 3.93
N PRO A 142 17.22 1.90 4.13
CA PRO A 142 17.77 3.26 4.13
C PRO A 142 17.29 4.05 2.91
N ALA A 143 16.81 5.26 3.13
CA ALA A 143 16.42 6.14 2.05
C ALA A 143 17.68 6.73 1.41
N SER A 144 17.71 6.76 0.08
CA SER A 144 18.74 7.42 -0.69
C SER A 144 18.18 8.70 -1.29
N PRO A 145 18.99 9.78 -1.40
CA PRO A 145 18.60 10.98 -2.17
C PRO A 145 18.17 10.66 -3.60
N LEU A 146 18.60 9.51 -4.10
CA LEU A 146 18.29 8.99 -5.42
C LEU A 146 16.85 8.46 -5.55
N ASN A 147 16.15 8.25 -4.44
CA ASN A 147 14.83 7.60 -4.40
C ASN A 147 13.65 8.56 -4.47
N ARG A 148 13.88 9.80 -4.83
CA ARG A 148 12.83 10.85 -4.80
C ARG A 148 11.59 10.54 -5.63
N TYR A 149 11.69 9.62 -6.58
CA TYR A 149 10.65 9.33 -7.58
C TYR A 149 10.26 7.87 -7.69
N ALA A 150 10.78 7.01 -6.81
CA ALA A 150 10.48 5.60 -6.85
C ALA A 150 9.31 5.29 -5.92
N GLU A 151 8.25 4.72 -6.45
CA GLU A 151 7.10 4.27 -5.69
C GLU A 151 7.41 2.92 -5.06
N GLY A 152 7.30 2.85 -3.75
CA GLY A 152 7.30 1.62 -2.98
C GLY A 152 6.01 1.53 -2.17
N GLY A 153 5.91 0.58 -1.28
CA GLY A 153 4.77 0.52 -0.40
C GLY A 153 4.49 -0.87 0.16
N PHE A 154 3.27 -1.01 0.66
CA PHE A 154 2.79 -2.27 1.20
C PHE A 154 1.88 -3.00 0.20
N GLY A 155 2.15 -4.29 0.04
CA GLY A 155 1.23 -5.27 -0.51
C GLY A 155 0.54 -6.03 0.62
N TYR A 156 -0.53 -6.71 0.28
CA TYR A 156 -1.30 -7.49 1.25
C TYR A 156 -1.48 -8.90 0.75
N GLY A 157 -1.52 -9.83 1.68
CA GLY A 157 -1.79 -11.23 1.41
C GLY A 157 -2.95 -11.77 2.22
N VAL A 158 -3.25 -13.03 1.99
CA VAL A 158 -4.19 -13.81 2.78
C VAL A 158 -3.69 -13.86 4.22
N ASP A 159 -4.58 -14.05 5.19
CA ASP A 159 -4.29 -14.18 6.61
C ASP A 159 -3.52 -13.00 7.22
N SER A 160 -3.78 -11.79 6.71
CA SER A 160 -3.12 -10.57 7.19
C SER A 160 -1.62 -10.47 6.88
N LEU A 161 -1.13 -11.25 5.92
CA LEU A 161 0.23 -11.13 5.42
C LEU A 161 0.48 -9.72 4.89
N VAL A 162 1.45 -9.02 5.46
CA VAL A 162 1.89 -7.72 4.99
C VAL A 162 3.19 -7.88 4.22
N LEU A 163 3.15 -7.50 2.96
CA LEU A 163 4.32 -7.46 2.08
C LEU A 163 4.83 -6.04 1.95
N ALA A 164 6.13 -5.88 1.80
CA ALA A 164 6.77 -4.62 1.50
C ALA A 164 7.62 -4.77 0.23
N TYR A 165 7.49 -3.82 -0.69
CA TYR A 165 8.32 -3.79 -1.88
C TYR A 165 9.09 -2.47 -1.94
N SER A 166 10.38 -2.57 -2.28
CA SER A 166 11.26 -1.42 -2.25
C SER A 166 10.87 -0.39 -3.31
N PRO A 167 10.91 0.91 -2.97
CA PRO A 167 10.80 1.98 -3.96
C PRO A 167 12.04 2.05 -4.86
N LEU A 168 13.10 1.39 -4.47
CA LEU A 168 14.28 1.19 -5.30
C LEU A 168 14.05 0.00 -6.19
N VAL A 169 14.78 -0.01 -7.27
CA VAL A 169 14.91 -1.13 -8.17
C VAL A 169 15.36 -2.36 -7.39
N SER A 170 14.45 -2.94 -6.67
CA SER A 170 14.64 -4.17 -5.92
C SER A 170 13.83 -5.28 -6.57
N ASP A 171 14.50 -6.37 -6.76
CA ASP A 171 13.93 -7.64 -7.18
C ASP A 171 13.37 -8.45 -6.01
N THR A 172 13.49 -7.95 -4.81
CA THR A 172 13.08 -8.64 -3.59
C THR A 172 11.82 -8.01 -3.02
N ILE A 173 10.81 -8.85 -2.81
CA ILE A 173 9.61 -8.53 -2.05
C ILE A 173 9.83 -9.09 -0.64
N TYR A 174 9.62 -8.27 0.37
CA TYR A 174 9.80 -8.63 1.77
C TYR A 174 8.45 -8.91 2.41
N GLN A 175 8.44 -9.82 3.37
CA GLN A 175 7.34 -10.01 4.30
C GLN A 175 7.71 -9.33 5.62
N ILE A 176 6.75 -8.65 6.23
CA ILE A 176 6.85 -8.22 7.61
C ILE A 176 6.39 -9.40 8.48
N ASN A 177 7.26 -9.85 9.36
CA ASN A 177 6.98 -10.97 10.24
C ASN A 177 7.63 -10.71 11.62
N LYS A 178 6.81 -10.68 12.67
CA LYS A 178 7.24 -10.47 14.05
C LYS A 178 8.16 -9.24 14.22
N GLY A 179 7.81 -8.15 13.60
CA GLY A 179 8.56 -6.90 13.71
C GLY A 179 9.80 -6.80 12.82
N HIS A 180 10.04 -7.75 11.90
CA HIS A 180 11.22 -7.76 11.03
C HIS A 180 10.84 -7.86 9.54
N PHE A 181 11.71 -7.31 8.69
CA PHE A 181 11.65 -7.50 7.24
C PHE A 181 12.39 -8.79 6.87
N CYS A 182 11.65 -9.79 6.39
CA CYS A 182 12.19 -11.05 5.92
C CYS A 182 12.01 -11.14 4.40
N PRO A 183 13.04 -11.49 3.60
CA PRO A 183 12.86 -11.76 2.18
C PRO A 183 11.80 -12.84 1.97
N ALA A 184 10.79 -12.56 1.17
CA ALA A 184 9.69 -13.49 0.88
C ALA A 184 9.76 -14.03 -0.54
N PHE A 185 10.00 -13.14 -1.52
CA PHE A 185 10.06 -13.49 -2.93
C PHE A 185 11.18 -12.74 -3.62
N TYR A 186 11.84 -13.41 -4.55
CA TYR A 186 12.80 -12.82 -5.45
C TYR A 186 12.25 -12.87 -6.87
N VAL A 187 12.22 -11.73 -7.56
CA VAL A 187 11.76 -11.62 -8.94
C VAL A 187 12.96 -11.46 -9.86
N ASP A 188 13.27 -12.47 -10.63
CA ASP A 188 14.35 -12.41 -11.61
C ASP A 188 13.90 -11.68 -12.88
N PHE A 189 14.33 -10.46 -13.06
CA PHE A 189 14.09 -9.66 -14.27
C PHE A 189 15.09 -9.96 -15.41
N GLY A 190 15.99 -10.92 -15.21
CA GLY A 190 16.98 -11.32 -16.21
C GLY A 190 17.97 -10.21 -16.56
N LYS A 191 18.49 -10.27 -17.79
CA LYS A 191 19.49 -9.31 -18.32
C LYS A 191 18.96 -7.87 -18.48
N ASP A 192 17.65 -7.71 -18.54
CA ASP A 192 17.00 -6.41 -18.68
C ASP A 192 16.80 -5.70 -17.33
N LYS A 193 17.24 -6.33 -16.23
CA LYS A 193 17.18 -5.76 -14.89
C LYS A 193 17.82 -4.38 -14.85
N TYR A 194 17.15 -3.44 -14.23
CA TYR A 194 17.73 -2.15 -13.92
C TYR A 194 18.74 -2.31 -12.78
N VAL A 195 19.92 -1.76 -12.96
CA VAL A 195 20.94 -1.69 -11.92
C VAL A 195 21.18 -0.22 -11.61
N LEU A 196 21.04 0.16 -10.34
CA LEU A 196 21.36 1.50 -9.86
C LEU A 196 22.85 1.76 -10.06
N GLY A 197 23.18 2.65 -11.01
CA GLY A 197 24.53 3.18 -11.16
C GLY A 197 24.70 4.47 -10.37
N ASN A 198 25.98 4.86 -10.13
CA ASN A 198 26.31 6.12 -9.45
C ASN A 198 25.86 7.37 -10.22
N ASP A 199 25.51 7.24 -11.50
CA ASP A 199 25.13 8.34 -12.40
C ASP A 199 23.61 8.63 -12.39
N TYR A 200 22.92 8.15 -11.40
CA TYR A 200 21.44 8.15 -11.29
C TYR A 200 20.78 9.53 -11.42
N ILE A 201 21.45 10.61 -11.11
CA ILE A 201 20.78 11.93 -10.92
C ILE A 201 20.41 12.63 -12.23
N GLN A 202 21.11 12.42 -13.33
CA GLN A 202 20.92 13.20 -14.56
C GLN A 202 20.33 12.49 -15.78
N HIS A 203 20.36 11.16 -15.85
CA HIS A 203 19.97 10.43 -17.07
C HIS A 203 18.74 9.53 -16.93
N ASN A 204 17.88 9.74 -15.94
CA ASN A 204 17.16 8.64 -15.32
C ASN A 204 15.77 8.31 -15.78
N ILE A 205 14.97 9.25 -16.22
CA ILE A 205 13.61 8.93 -16.67
C ILE A 205 13.66 8.09 -17.94
N GLU A 206 14.60 8.36 -18.84
CA GLU A 206 14.76 7.57 -20.08
C GLU A 206 15.33 6.17 -19.80
N ASN A 207 16.30 6.06 -18.90
CA ASN A 207 16.87 4.77 -18.51
C ASN A 207 15.88 3.90 -17.72
N LEU A 208 15.10 4.49 -16.83
CA LEU A 208 14.00 3.79 -16.15
C LEU A 208 12.94 3.28 -17.16
N ARG A 209 12.69 4.04 -18.22
CA ARG A 209 11.77 3.64 -19.29
C ARG A 209 12.32 2.52 -20.17
N SER A 210 13.64 2.35 -20.25
CA SER A 210 14.25 1.32 -21.10
C SER A 210 14.51 -0.01 -20.40
N LYS A 211 14.48 -0.04 -19.07
CA LYS A 211 14.84 -1.20 -18.25
C LYS A 211 13.61 -1.79 -17.52
N THR A 212 13.82 -2.91 -16.87
CA THR A 212 12.81 -3.63 -16.11
C THR A 212 13.23 -3.71 -14.65
N GLY A 213 12.27 -3.69 -13.72
CA GLY A 213 12.57 -4.02 -12.34
C GLY A 213 12.01 -3.10 -11.27
N ILE A 214 11.01 -2.28 -11.58
CA ILE A 214 10.30 -1.50 -10.56
C ILE A 214 8.99 -2.21 -10.26
N ILE A 215 8.87 -2.76 -9.06
CA ILE A 215 7.62 -3.37 -8.58
C ILE A 215 6.77 -2.25 -8.00
N THR A 216 5.55 -2.11 -8.48
CA THR A 216 4.63 -1.03 -8.07
C THR A 216 3.43 -1.52 -7.29
N GLU A 217 3.13 -2.81 -7.35
CA GLU A 217 2.04 -3.42 -6.62
C GLU A 217 2.32 -4.90 -6.36
N VAL A 218 1.89 -5.41 -5.21
CA VAL A 218 1.97 -6.82 -4.86
C VAL A 218 0.73 -7.24 -4.09
N VAL A 219 0.12 -8.35 -4.51
CA VAL A 219 -0.95 -9.02 -3.79
C VAL A 219 -0.65 -10.52 -3.74
N ALA A 220 -0.67 -11.12 -2.56
CA ALA A 220 -0.39 -12.54 -2.39
C ALA A 220 -1.66 -13.29 -1.96
N GLY A 221 -2.17 -14.14 -2.84
CA GLY A 221 -3.15 -15.17 -2.52
C GLY A 221 -2.49 -16.47 -2.03
N ASP A 222 -3.31 -17.46 -1.66
CA ASP A 222 -2.81 -18.77 -1.24
C ASP A 222 -2.07 -19.48 -2.37
N ASP A 223 -2.65 -19.48 -3.56
CA ASP A 223 -2.14 -20.18 -4.72
C ASP A 223 -1.42 -19.27 -5.72
N VAL A 224 -1.72 -17.96 -5.71
CA VAL A 224 -1.23 -17.02 -6.72
C VAL A 224 -0.68 -15.77 -6.06
N ILE A 225 0.50 -15.34 -6.51
CA ILE A 225 1.03 -14.02 -6.22
C ILE A 225 0.87 -13.17 -7.47
N TYR A 226 0.12 -12.09 -7.34
CA TYR A 226 0.00 -11.05 -8.37
C TYR A 226 0.95 -9.91 -8.05
N PHE A 227 1.66 -9.42 -9.06
CA PHE A 227 2.43 -8.19 -8.94
C PHE A 227 2.44 -7.39 -10.24
N VAL A 228 2.55 -6.08 -10.09
CA VAL A 228 2.72 -5.15 -11.19
C VAL A 228 4.16 -4.64 -11.18
N PHE A 229 4.77 -4.61 -12.36
CA PHE A 229 6.13 -4.11 -12.53
C PHE A 229 6.25 -3.26 -13.80
N VAL A 230 7.25 -2.38 -13.83
CA VAL A 230 7.54 -1.58 -15.01
C VAL A 230 8.57 -2.30 -15.89
N ARG A 231 8.26 -2.44 -17.17
CA ARG A 231 9.16 -2.95 -18.21
C ARG A 231 9.16 -1.99 -19.39
N LYS A 232 10.33 -1.45 -19.72
CA LYS A 232 10.51 -0.49 -20.82
C LYS A 232 9.51 0.68 -20.76
N GLY A 233 9.24 1.18 -19.57
CA GLY A 233 8.33 2.29 -19.32
C GLY A 233 6.83 1.95 -19.31
N TYR A 234 6.48 0.68 -19.51
CA TYR A 234 5.09 0.21 -19.48
C TYR A 234 4.83 -0.66 -18.26
N SER A 235 3.68 -0.46 -17.63
CA SER A 235 3.22 -1.35 -16.57
C SER A 235 2.88 -2.72 -17.15
N GLN A 236 3.38 -3.75 -16.52
CA GLN A 236 3.14 -5.15 -16.84
C GLN A 236 2.55 -5.81 -15.61
N GLU A 237 1.70 -6.81 -15.85
CA GLU A 237 1.16 -7.66 -14.80
C GLU A 237 1.84 -9.03 -14.84
N ALA A 238 2.03 -9.62 -13.66
CA ALA A 238 2.50 -10.97 -13.52
C ALA A 238 1.69 -11.73 -12.49
N TYR A 239 1.45 -13.00 -12.79
CA TYR A 239 0.77 -13.96 -11.94
C TYR A 239 1.71 -15.14 -11.74
N PHE A 240 2.20 -15.33 -10.52
CA PHE A 240 3.01 -16.47 -10.14
C PHE A 240 2.14 -17.51 -9.43
N TYR A 241 2.04 -18.69 -10.01
CA TYR A 241 1.29 -19.82 -9.47
C TYR A 241 2.19 -20.66 -8.58
N ARG A 242 1.96 -20.60 -7.25
CA ARG A 242 2.82 -21.24 -6.26
C ARG A 242 2.92 -22.77 -6.42
N ARG A 243 1.82 -23.42 -6.82
CA ARG A 243 1.77 -24.88 -6.94
C ARG A 243 2.56 -25.40 -8.15
N THR A 244 2.52 -24.68 -9.27
CA THR A 244 3.15 -25.11 -10.52
C THR A 244 4.51 -24.47 -10.76
N GLY A 245 4.82 -23.37 -10.08
CA GLY A 245 5.98 -22.53 -10.37
C GLY A 245 5.84 -21.72 -11.66
N GLU A 246 4.67 -21.75 -12.29
CA GLU A 246 4.41 -21.05 -13.55
C GLU A 246 4.29 -19.55 -13.32
N VAL A 247 4.83 -18.75 -14.26
CA VAL A 247 4.67 -17.31 -14.32
C VAL A 247 3.97 -16.94 -15.62
N ILE A 248 2.82 -16.28 -15.51
CA ILE A 248 2.11 -15.68 -16.64
C ILE A 248 2.29 -14.17 -16.58
N THR A 249 2.73 -13.56 -17.66
CA THR A 249 2.87 -12.10 -17.77
C THR A 249 2.01 -11.55 -18.90
N GLY A 250 1.44 -10.39 -18.69
CA GLY A 250 0.65 -9.64 -19.66
C GLY A 250 0.96 -8.15 -19.64
N ALA A 251 0.69 -7.47 -20.76
CA ALA A 251 0.71 -6.02 -20.77
C ALA A 251 -0.56 -5.52 -20.09
N LYS A 252 -0.43 -4.58 -19.15
CA LYS A 252 -1.58 -3.83 -18.65
C LYS A 252 -2.11 -2.99 -19.81
N HIS A 253 -3.35 -3.25 -20.25
CA HIS A 253 -3.95 -2.45 -21.33
C HIS A 253 -3.95 -0.97 -20.89
N LYS A 254 -3.48 -0.09 -21.79
CA LYS A 254 -3.77 1.32 -21.65
C LYS A 254 -5.27 1.48 -21.88
N GLU A 255 -6.00 1.88 -20.84
CA GLU A 255 -7.29 2.52 -20.99
C GLU A 255 -7.12 3.92 -21.57
#